data_e048c301fde2f085a2ae37b0774fa3ec
#
_entry.id   e048c301fde2f085a2ae37b0774fa3ec
#
_cell.length_a   1.000
_cell.length_b   1.000
_cell.length_c   1.000
_cell.angle_alpha   90.00
_cell.angle_beta   90.00
_cell.angle_gamma   90.00
#
_symmetry.space_group_name_H-M   'P 1'
#
loop_
_entity.id
_entity.type
_entity.pdbx_description
1 polymer ?
#
loop_
_entity_poly.entity_id
_entity_poly.type
_entity_poly.pdbx_seq_one_letter_code
_entity_poly.pdbx_strand_id
1 'polypeptide(L)'
;MSIASPSAGYTFTLRVNLQNKPGTLGRLTSAIGRAGGDLGAVDLVEHRGKVVVRDLTVKCRDEAHAKQIQRAAQRVQGVEVRSVADRVIDMHRGGKIRVQSRYPLQSRDDLSMAYTPGVGRVCRQIAEDPQQVYSLTIKSNSVAVLTNGTA
;
A
#
# COMPACT_ATOMS: atom_id res chain seq x y z
N MET A 1 -5.87 -22.88 23.50
CA MET A 1 -5.81 -21.61 22.76
C MET A 1 -5.39 -21.91 21.33
N SER A 2 -6.22 -21.63 20.33
CA SER A 2 -5.83 -21.79 18.93
C SER A 2 -4.76 -20.75 18.62
N ILE A 3 -3.61 -21.20 18.12
CA ILE A 3 -2.56 -20.28 17.64
C ILE A 3 -3.10 -19.60 16.38
N ALA A 4 -3.21 -18.27 16.40
CA ALA A 4 -3.67 -17.53 15.25
C ALA A 4 -2.79 -17.82 14.02
N SER A 5 -3.41 -18.08 12.87
CA SER A 5 -2.71 -18.33 11.61
C SER A 5 -2.14 -17.02 11.02
N PRO A 6 -1.05 -17.07 10.22
CA PRO A 6 -0.61 -15.92 9.45
C PRO A 6 -1.73 -15.29 8.64
N SER A 7 -1.83 -13.96 8.65
CA SER A 7 -2.92 -13.25 7.98
C SER A 7 -2.40 -12.08 7.12
N ALA A 8 -3.21 -11.63 6.17
CA ALA A 8 -2.88 -10.48 5.34
C ALA A 8 -2.74 -9.18 6.15
N GLY A 9 -3.43 -9.08 7.30
CA GLY A 9 -3.35 -7.93 8.20
C GLY A 9 -1.99 -7.73 8.86
N TYR A 10 -1.10 -8.75 8.82
CA TYR A 10 0.26 -8.68 9.30
C TYR A 10 1.23 -9.14 8.20
N THR A 11 1.37 -8.34 7.17
CA THR A 11 2.24 -8.62 6.02
C THR A 11 3.38 -7.62 5.97
N PHE A 12 4.60 -8.13 5.87
CA PHE A 12 5.79 -7.29 5.69
C PHE A 12 6.64 -7.76 4.51
N THR A 13 7.48 -6.88 3.99
CA THR A 13 8.46 -7.18 2.96
C THR A 13 9.85 -7.11 3.55
N LEU A 14 10.60 -8.20 3.44
CA LEU A 14 12.02 -8.25 3.74
C LEU A 14 12.82 -7.95 2.49
N ARG A 15 13.57 -6.86 2.46
CA ARG A 15 14.62 -6.66 1.45
C ARG A 15 15.92 -7.23 1.96
N VAL A 16 16.47 -8.17 1.23
CA VAL A 16 17.66 -8.90 1.62
C VAL A 16 18.76 -8.88 0.55
N ASN A 17 20.01 -8.77 0.98
CA ASN A 17 21.16 -9.12 0.18
C ASN A 17 21.49 -10.61 0.40
N LEU A 18 21.54 -11.36 -0.68
CA LEU A 18 21.87 -12.78 -0.67
C LEU A 18 23.22 -13.00 -1.37
N GLN A 19 24.12 -13.78 -0.78
CA GLN A 19 25.24 -14.31 -1.53
C GLN A 19 24.70 -15.14 -2.69
N ASN A 20 25.15 -14.82 -3.93
CA ASN A 20 24.75 -15.53 -5.14
C ASN A 20 25.42 -16.89 -5.21
N LYS A 21 24.98 -17.81 -4.36
CA LYS A 21 25.43 -19.20 -4.27
C LYS A 21 24.23 -20.14 -4.23
N PRO A 22 24.30 -21.29 -4.90
CA PRO A 22 23.26 -22.32 -4.80
C PRO A 22 22.88 -22.61 -3.34
N GLY A 23 21.58 -22.72 -3.07
CA GLY A 23 21.03 -23.03 -1.77
C GLY A 23 20.89 -21.85 -0.80
N THR A 24 21.46 -20.65 -1.04
CA THR A 24 21.34 -19.51 -0.10
C THR A 24 19.88 -19.07 0.03
N LEU A 25 19.16 -18.92 -1.07
CA LEU A 25 17.73 -18.59 -1.04
C LEU A 25 16.92 -19.70 -0.34
N GLY A 26 17.19 -20.98 -0.65
CA GLY A 26 16.50 -22.11 -0.02
C GLY A 26 16.67 -22.14 1.50
N ARG A 27 17.88 -21.84 2.01
CA ARG A 27 18.10 -21.73 3.46
C ARG A 27 17.29 -20.59 4.09
N LEU A 28 17.21 -19.43 3.42
CA LEU A 28 16.43 -18.30 3.88
C LEU A 28 14.94 -18.63 3.94
N THR A 29 14.37 -19.14 2.85
CA THR A 29 12.93 -19.48 2.78
C THR A 29 12.57 -20.57 3.79
N SER A 30 13.44 -21.56 3.97
CA SER A 30 13.28 -22.60 4.99
C SER A 30 13.33 -22.03 6.42
N ALA A 31 14.21 -21.04 6.68
CA ALA A 31 14.28 -20.41 8.00
C ALA A 31 13.00 -19.59 8.30
N ILE A 32 12.47 -18.87 7.30
CA ILE A 32 11.20 -18.14 7.41
C ILE A 32 10.05 -19.12 7.71
N GLY A 33 9.94 -20.20 6.93
CA GLY A 33 8.88 -21.22 7.12
C GLY A 33 8.97 -21.91 8.49
N ARG A 34 10.18 -22.29 8.95
CA ARG A 34 10.38 -22.88 10.29
C ARG A 34 10.04 -21.92 11.42
N ALA A 35 10.18 -20.60 11.19
CA ALA A 35 9.74 -19.59 12.13
C ALA A 35 8.22 -19.34 12.08
N GLY A 36 7.48 -20.06 11.23
CA GLY A 36 6.03 -19.96 11.09
C GLY A 36 5.55 -18.86 10.13
N GLY A 37 6.46 -18.23 9.37
CA GLY A 37 6.12 -17.25 8.35
C GLY A 37 5.51 -17.91 7.11
N ASP A 38 4.40 -17.36 6.61
CA ASP A 38 3.81 -17.75 5.31
C ASP A 38 4.45 -16.88 4.22
N LEU A 39 5.29 -17.53 3.41
CA LEU A 39 6.05 -16.87 2.35
C LEU A 39 5.19 -16.70 1.09
N GLY A 40 5.01 -15.45 0.67
CA GLY A 40 4.36 -15.08 -0.58
C GLY A 40 5.36 -14.86 -1.72
N ALA A 41 5.33 -13.67 -2.34
CA ALA A 41 6.23 -13.33 -3.44
C ALA A 41 7.71 -13.31 -3.04
N VAL A 42 8.56 -13.68 -3.98
CA VAL A 42 10.03 -13.60 -3.89
C VAL A 42 10.55 -12.92 -5.15
N ASP A 43 10.65 -11.62 -5.10
CA ASP A 43 10.96 -10.79 -6.26
C ASP A 43 12.47 -10.54 -6.37
N LEU A 44 12.98 -10.56 -7.61
CA LEU A 44 14.33 -10.12 -7.90
C LEU A 44 14.33 -8.60 -8.06
N VAL A 45 15.05 -7.90 -7.19
CA VAL A 45 15.20 -6.45 -7.26
C VAL A 45 16.42 -6.08 -8.08
N GLU A 46 17.56 -6.73 -7.79
CA GLU A 46 18.83 -6.41 -8.44
C GLU A 46 19.79 -7.58 -8.39
N HIS A 47 20.64 -7.67 -9.43
CA HIS A 47 21.74 -8.64 -9.49
C HIS A 47 23.08 -7.91 -9.58
N ARG A 48 23.93 -8.06 -8.55
CA ARG A 48 25.26 -7.42 -8.44
C ARG A 48 26.36 -8.48 -8.36
N GLY A 49 26.51 -9.29 -9.41
CA GLY A 49 27.55 -10.31 -9.47
C GLY A 49 27.49 -11.33 -8.34
N LYS A 50 28.28 -11.13 -7.26
CA LYS A 50 28.33 -12.05 -6.11
C LYS A 50 27.16 -11.87 -5.13
N VAL A 51 26.33 -10.85 -5.30
CA VAL A 51 25.19 -10.53 -4.42
C VAL A 51 23.93 -10.39 -5.25
N VAL A 52 22.85 -10.93 -4.76
CA VAL A 52 21.51 -10.77 -5.33
C VAL A 52 20.61 -10.09 -4.30
N VAL A 53 19.96 -9.00 -4.70
CA VAL A 53 18.98 -8.30 -3.87
C VAL A 53 17.60 -8.83 -4.17
N ARG A 54 16.88 -9.27 -3.13
CA ARG A 54 15.50 -9.76 -3.27
C ARG A 54 14.57 -9.14 -2.26
N ASP A 55 13.32 -9.00 -2.65
CA ASP A 55 12.20 -8.69 -1.77
C ASP A 55 11.39 -9.97 -1.53
N LEU A 56 11.19 -10.30 -0.25
CA LEU A 56 10.38 -11.42 0.17
C LEU A 56 9.16 -10.88 0.92
N THR A 57 7.97 -11.17 0.42
CA THR A 57 6.71 -10.86 1.11
C THR A 57 6.35 -11.99 2.05
N VAL A 58 6.16 -11.66 3.33
CA VAL A 58 5.89 -12.66 4.38
C VAL A 58 4.67 -12.23 5.18
N LYS A 59 3.69 -13.14 5.33
CA LYS A 59 2.58 -12.98 6.28
C LYS A 59 2.96 -13.59 7.62
N CYS A 60 2.52 -12.95 8.69
CA CYS A 60 2.72 -13.43 10.05
C CYS A 60 1.44 -13.28 10.89
N ARG A 61 1.49 -13.64 12.17
CA ARG A 61 0.34 -13.61 13.07
C ARG A 61 0.14 -12.24 13.71
N ASP A 62 1.25 -11.62 14.08
CA ASP A 62 1.34 -10.37 14.83
C ASP A 62 2.73 -9.75 14.70
N GLU A 63 2.95 -8.58 15.28
CA GLU A 63 4.25 -7.89 15.27
C GLU A 63 5.38 -8.65 15.97
N ALA A 64 5.08 -9.34 17.07
CA ALA A 64 6.08 -10.13 17.79
C ALA A 64 6.58 -11.30 16.94
N HIS A 65 5.67 -11.96 16.23
CA HIS A 65 5.98 -13.01 15.27
C HIS A 65 6.76 -12.46 14.07
N ALA A 66 6.42 -11.26 13.54
CA ALA A 66 7.21 -10.61 12.50
C ALA A 66 8.68 -10.43 12.92
N LYS A 67 8.92 -9.93 14.15
CA LYS A 67 10.27 -9.77 14.72
C LYS A 67 11.00 -11.11 14.88
N GLN A 68 10.29 -12.17 15.23
CA GLN A 68 10.86 -13.52 15.33
C GLN A 68 11.32 -14.01 13.95
N ILE A 69 10.51 -13.86 12.92
CA ILE A 69 10.84 -14.25 11.54
C ILE A 69 12.04 -13.44 11.02
N GLN A 70 12.07 -12.13 11.27
CA GLN A 70 13.20 -11.26 10.89
C GLN A 70 14.52 -11.74 11.52
N ARG A 71 14.50 -12.06 12.82
CA ARG A 71 15.68 -12.60 13.52
C ARG A 71 16.11 -13.95 12.95
N ALA A 72 15.16 -14.81 12.57
CA ALA A 72 15.46 -16.09 11.93
C ALA A 72 16.13 -15.88 10.57
N ALA A 73 15.66 -14.94 9.77
CA ALA A 73 16.26 -14.58 8.48
C ALA A 73 17.67 -14.00 8.63
N GLN A 74 17.91 -13.12 9.61
CA GLN A 74 19.22 -12.51 9.89
C GLN A 74 20.30 -13.53 10.30
N ARG A 75 19.91 -14.66 10.89
CA ARG A 75 20.85 -15.72 11.31
C ARG A 75 21.29 -16.64 10.18
N VAL A 76 20.70 -16.51 8.99
CA VAL A 76 21.05 -17.36 7.86
C VAL A 76 22.38 -16.92 7.25
N GLN A 77 23.33 -17.83 7.18
CA GLN A 77 24.63 -17.55 6.59
C GLN A 77 24.51 -17.13 5.12
N GLY A 78 25.15 -16.01 4.76
CA GLY A 78 25.11 -15.42 3.41
C GLY A 78 23.88 -14.59 3.13
N VAL A 79 23.11 -14.22 4.16
CA VAL A 79 21.94 -13.35 4.11
C VAL A 79 22.21 -12.11 4.97
N GLU A 80 21.92 -10.94 4.43
CA GLU A 80 21.91 -9.64 5.13
C GLU A 80 20.54 -9.00 4.92
N VAL A 81 19.79 -8.75 5.99
CA VAL A 81 18.52 -8.02 5.93
C VAL A 81 18.82 -6.52 5.84
N ARG A 82 18.47 -5.90 4.72
CA ARG A 82 18.69 -4.46 4.47
C ARG A 82 17.58 -3.59 5.05
N SER A 83 16.35 -3.99 4.84
CA SER A 83 15.19 -3.25 5.32
C SER A 83 13.99 -4.18 5.51
N VAL A 84 13.10 -3.72 6.36
CA VAL A 84 11.79 -4.35 6.62
C VAL A 84 10.74 -3.28 6.43
N ALA A 85 9.78 -3.53 5.55
CA ALA A 85 8.68 -2.63 5.28
C ALA A 85 7.36 -3.30 5.68
N ASP A 86 6.59 -2.64 6.52
CA ASP A 86 5.23 -3.07 6.87
C ASP A 86 4.29 -2.67 5.74
N ARG A 87 3.79 -3.63 4.99
CA ARG A 87 2.92 -3.38 3.84
C ARG A 87 1.57 -2.77 4.22
N VAL A 88 1.08 -3.08 5.41
CA VAL A 88 -0.20 -2.52 5.89
C VAL A 88 -0.02 -1.04 6.21
N ILE A 89 1.04 -0.70 6.94
CA ILE A 89 1.38 0.70 7.24
C ILE A 89 1.67 1.47 5.94
N ASP A 90 2.45 0.90 5.03
CA ASP A 90 2.81 1.56 3.77
C ASP A 90 1.58 1.82 2.88
N MET A 91 0.62 0.90 2.85
CA MET A 91 -0.65 1.07 2.14
C MET A 91 -1.51 2.22 2.71
N HIS A 92 -1.34 2.55 3.99
CA HIS A 92 -2.07 3.65 4.64
C HIS A 92 -1.35 5.00 4.55
N ARG A 93 -0.05 5.00 4.17
CA ARG A 93 0.72 6.25 4.03
C ARG A 93 0.12 7.15 2.95
N GLY A 94 -0.16 8.41 3.30
CA GLY A 94 -0.84 9.37 2.42
C GLY A 94 -2.35 9.16 2.30
N GLY A 95 -2.93 8.27 3.12
CA GLY A 95 -4.36 7.95 3.12
C GLY A 95 -4.77 7.01 1.99
N LYS A 96 -6.00 6.54 2.04
CA LYS A 96 -6.56 5.57 1.09
C LYS A 96 -7.42 6.22 -0.01
N ILE A 97 -7.63 7.52 0.06
CA ILE A 97 -8.47 8.26 -0.87
C ILE A 97 -7.60 9.32 -1.56
N ARG A 98 -7.74 9.39 -2.88
CA ARG A 98 -7.15 10.46 -3.69
C ARG A 98 -8.27 11.22 -4.38
N VAL A 99 -8.27 12.54 -4.25
CA VAL A 99 -9.16 13.43 -5.00
C VAL A 99 -8.38 14.00 -6.18
N GLN A 100 -8.95 13.89 -7.38
CA GLN A 100 -8.36 14.41 -8.61
C GLN A 100 -9.38 15.22 -9.38
N SER A 101 -8.93 16.29 -10.02
CA SER A 101 -9.76 17.01 -11.00
C SER A 101 -10.08 16.09 -12.19
N ARG A 102 -11.34 16.08 -12.63
CA ARG A 102 -11.75 15.35 -13.85
C ARG A 102 -11.16 15.96 -15.12
N TYR A 103 -10.90 17.27 -15.10
CA TYR A 103 -10.31 18.00 -16.20
C TYR A 103 -9.02 18.66 -15.74
N PRO A 104 -7.95 18.58 -16.49
CA PRO A 104 -6.72 19.30 -16.19
C PRO A 104 -6.95 20.80 -16.35
N LEU A 105 -6.49 21.59 -15.39
CA LEU A 105 -6.50 23.07 -15.46
C LEU A 105 -5.09 23.51 -15.88
N GLN A 106 -4.85 23.63 -17.18
CA GLN A 106 -3.52 23.91 -17.74
C GLN A 106 -3.42 25.31 -18.36
N SER A 107 -4.55 25.97 -18.60
CA SER A 107 -4.63 27.29 -19.24
C SER A 107 -5.51 28.24 -18.43
N ARG A 108 -5.42 29.56 -18.79
CA ARG A 108 -6.35 30.56 -18.27
C ARG A 108 -7.79 30.32 -18.77
N ASP A 109 -7.95 29.76 -19.95
CA ASP A 109 -9.26 29.45 -20.51
C ASP A 109 -9.90 28.29 -19.73
N ASP A 110 -9.13 27.23 -19.38
CA ASP A 110 -9.60 26.14 -18.52
C ASP A 110 -10.08 26.69 -17.18
N LEU A 111 -9.29 27.59 -16.58
CA LEU A 111 -9.65 28.21 -15.31
C LEU A 111 -10.93 29.08 -15.45
N SER A 112 -11.09 29.81 -16.56
CA SER A 112 -12.27 30.61 -16.80
C SER A 112 -13.52 29.76 -17.00
N MET A 113 -13.41 28.60 -17.60
CA MET A 113 -14.49 27.63 -17.74
C MET A 113 -14.84 26.95 -16.42
N ALA A 114 -13.82 26.47 -15.68
CA ALA A 114 -14.02 25.68 -14.45
C ALA A 114 -14.34 26.53 -13.22
N TYR A 115 -13.97 27.82 -13.23
CA TYR A 115 -14.15 28.74 -12.11
C TYR A 115 -14.92 29.98 -12.56
N THR A 116 -14.32 31.16 -12.56
CA THR A 116 -14.99 32.42 -12.89
C THR A 116 -14.54 32.90 -14.26
N PRO A 117 -15.48 33.22 -15.21
CA PRO A 117 -16.94 33.38 -15.05
C PRO A 117 -17.78 32.12 -15.33
N GLY A 118 -17.18 31.03 -15.84
CA GLY A 118 -17.90 29.86 -16.34
C GLY A 118 -18.82 29.20 -15.32
N VAL A 119 -18.35 29.00 -14.05
CA VAL A 119 -19.12 28.38 -12.99
C VAL A 119 -20.42 29.14 -12.65
N GLY A 120 -20.48 30.45 -12.89
CA GLY A 120 -21.70 31.24 -12.68
C GLY A 120 -22.87 30.80 -13.56
N ARG A 121 -22.60 30.26 -14.76
CA ARG A 121 -23.62 29.66 -15.63
C ARG A 121 -24.16 28.36 -15.05
N VAL A 122 -23.28 27.53 -14.51
CA VAL A 122 -23.63 26.28 -13.85
C VAL A 122 -24.50 26.54 -12.61
N CYS A 123 -24.13 27.53 -11.79
CA CYS A 123 -24.91 27.91 -10.61
C CYS A 123 -26.34 28.38 -11.01
N ARG A 124 -26.50 29.16 -12.07
CA ARG A 124 -27.82 29.58 -12.55
C ARG A 124 -28.65 28.40 -13.04
N GLN A 125 -28.06 27.49 -13.81
CA GLN A 125 -28.73 26.28 -14.27
C GLN A 125 -29.23 25.40 -13.11
N ILE A 126 -28.44 25.25 -12.05
CA ILE A 126 -28.88 24.53 -10.84
C ILE A 126 -29.98 25.28 -10.08
N ALA A 127 -29.94 26.62 -10.08
CA ALA A 127 -31.00 27.43 -9.46
C ALA A 127 -32.32 27.32 -10.19
N GLU A 128 -32.30 27.25 -11.54
CA GLU A 128 -33.47 27.05 -12.39
C GLU A 128 -34.05 25.65 -12.33
N ASP A 129 -33.18 24.62 -12.27
CA ASP A 129 -33.54 23.22 -12.12
C ASP A 129 -32.65 22.56 -11.04
N PRO A 130 -33.13 22.45 -9.77
CA PRO A 130 -32.35 21.87 -8.67
C PRO A 130 -31.91 20.44 -8.87
N GLN A 131 -32.51 19.66 -9.77
CA GLN A 131 -32.09 18.29 -10.05
C GLN A 131 -30.75 18.26 -10.78
N GLN A 132 -30.37 19.33 -11.47
CA GLN A 132 -29.07 19.45 -12.13
C GLN A 132 -27.88 19.40 -11.17
N VAL A 133 -28.09 19.61 -9.86
CA VAL A 133 -27.04 19.48 -8.86
C VAL A 133 -26.39 18.08 -8.89
N TYR A 134 -27.16 17.04 -9.20
CA TYR A 134 -26.65 15.67 -9.26
C TYR A 134 -25.83 15.38 -10.53
N SER A 135 -26.08 16.08 -11.62
CA SER A 135 -25.32 15.93 -12.86
C SER A 135 -24.11 16.85 -12.95
N LEU A 136 -24.21 18.05 -12.34
CA LEU A 136 -23.22 19.12 -12.47
C LEU A 136 -22.27 19.26 -11.30
N THR A 137 -22.47 18.50 -10.21
CA THR A 137 -21.60 18.54 -9.02
C THR A 137 -21.25 17.14 -8.52
N ILE A 138 -20.30 17.07 -7.54
CA ILE A 138 -19.91 15.82 -6.88
C ILE A 138 -21.03 15.22 -6.01
N LYS A 139 -22.15 15.92 -5.80
CA LYS A 139 -23.23 15.46 -4.91
C LYS A 139 -23.79 14.09 -5.30
N SER A 140 -23.79 13.74 -6.58
CA SER A 140 -24.20 12.41 -7.07
C SER A 140 -23.30 11.25 -6.58
N ASN A 141 -22.04 11.57 -6.27
CA ASN A 141 -21.00 10.57 -5.94
C ASN A 141 -20.51 10.68 -4.49
N SER A 142 -21.26 11.38 -3.63
CA SER A 142 -20.86 11.60 -2.25
C SER A 142 -22.03 11.42 -1.28
N VAL A 143 -21.73 10.78 -0.15
CA VAL A 143 -22.62 10.67 1.01
C VAL A 143 -21.85 11.14 2.22
N ALA A 144 -22.41 12.10 2.97
CA ALA A 144 -21.84 12.54 4.24
C ALA A 144 -22.34 11.64 5.35
N VAL A 145 -21.41 11.02 6.09
CA VAL A 145 -21.70 10.29 7.32
C VAL A 145 -21.13 11.10 8.48
N LEU A 146 -22.01 11.60 9.33
CA LEU A 146 -21.66 12.33 10.55
C LEU A 146 -21.81 11.42 11.76
N THR A 147 -20.75 11.26 12.54
CA THR A 147 -20.75 10.46 13.77
C THR A 147 -19.81 11.08 14.79
N ASN A 148 -20.14 10.94 16.06
CA ASN A 148 -19.25 11.30 17.18
C ASN A 148 -18.28 10.16 17.54
N GLY A 149 -18.28 9.06 16.81
CA GLY A 149 -17.42 7.90 17.05
C GLY A 149 -17.87 7.01 18.20
N THR A 150 -19.00 7.28 18.83
CA THR A 150 -19.60 6.39 19.82
C THR A 150 -20.45 5.34 19.08
N ALA A 151 -19.97 4.09 19.06
CA ALA A 151 -20.73 2.94 18.57
C ALA A 151 -21.12 2.07 19.77
#